data_54a410edae959b0001439e89830211b4
#
_entry.id   54a410edae959b0001439e89830211b4
#
_cell.length_a   1.000
_cell.length_b   1.000
_cell.length_c   1.000
_cell.angle_alpha   90.00
_cell.angle_beta   90.00
_cell.angle_gamma   90.00
#
_symmetry.space_group_name_H-M   'P 1'
#
loop_
_entity.id
_entity.type
_entity.pdbx_description
1 polymer ?
#
loop_
_entity_poly.entity_id
_entity_poly.type
_entity_poly.pdbx_seq_one_letter_code
_entity_poly.pdbx_strand_id
1 'polypeptide(L)'
;RVGRNAVFYGIAGLSLAWAVVFFVAARNAPAAKRPATFAAALKILATERLAWVLSAFYFLTFGGFVAFSVYLPTLLRDEFALALTDAGLRTAGFVVLATLMRPVGGVLSDQIGGARVLSGVFAGIVPFALLLMWHSMIPFSVGALGCAALLGIGNGAVFKLVPQFFPAATATVTGLVGAMGGLGGFFPPLVLGFFRDRLGSVWPGFGMLAATAAILWVVNARVMLPRQRAADEPTAPATASRRGEQLRAGAWATMATGLLAAAIVVGSRNLQHFDPALVIYTFAVVFATWGIVYHYAVWLNKPPTRRFFERTFELLRREGLPRGSAVVGRAIATHVVGQAFIARRSRLRWWMHQLLFWGCLSAVAITFPLVFGWVHFQSAPGDQMTYVTYLFGFPTGSFPIRTVVSWVIFHGLDFSAALVLGGIALALWRRLRDRGALSVQDFSMDFLPLIMLFAISVTGLALTASTLWLRGAFYGFLSILHAITVIGALLYLPFGKFFHIFQRPAQLGVKLYQSAGERDPGASCARCGQRFASLMQIQDLERVLPELGFDYRIGGPAGTWQRLCPPCKRTALASAQLRLQEQTRG
;
A
#
# COMPACT_ATOMS: atom_id res chain seq x y z
N ARG A 1 26.74 12.15 24.42
CA ARG A 1 25.81 13.20 23.90
C ARG A 1 26.46 13.82 22.68
N VAL A 2 25.88 13.63 21.50
CA VAL A 2 26.32 14.32 20.29
C VAL A 2 25.98 15.82 20.46
N GLY A 3 26.96 16.70 20.40
CA GLY A 3 26.72 18.14 20.56
C GLY A 3 25.83 18.67 19.43
N ARG A 4 25.01 19.70 19.73
CA ARG A 4 24.09 20.32 18.75
C ARG A 4 24.77 20.64 17.40
N ASN A 5 25.99 21.14 17.45
CA ASN A 5 26.75 21.49 16.25
C ASN A 5 27.11 20.28 15.38
N ALA A 6 27.39 19.12 15.99
CA ALA A 6 27.70 17.89 15.25
C ALA A 6 26.48 17.36 14.44
N VAL A 7 25.27 17.57 14.95
CA VAL A 7 24.03 17.24 14.22
C VAL A 7 23.91 18.13 12.97
N PHE A 8 24.12 19.43 13.11
CA PHE A 8 24.07 20.36 11.97
C PHE A 8 25.14 20.06 10.91
N TYR A 9 26.39 19.79 11.35
CA TYR A 9 27.45 19.41 10.42
C TYR A 9 27.18 18.05 9.75
N GLY A 10 26.62 17.09 10.47
CA GLY A 10 26.22 15.81 9.92
C GLY A 10 25.14 15.92 8.83
N ILE A 11 24.10 16.72 9.11
CA ILE A 11 23.03 16.99 8.13
C ILE A 11 23.58 17.77 6.93
N ALA A 12 24.42 18.78 7.16
CA ALA A 12 25.04 19.54 6.08
C ALA A 12 25.92 18.65 5.19
N GLY A 13 26.76 17.78 5.78
CA GLY A 13 27.57 16.82 5.04
C GLY A 13 26.74 15.84 4.23
N LEU A 14 25.68 15.28 4.81
CA LEU A 14 24.75 14.38 4.10
C LEU A 14 24.03 15.10 2.95
N SER A 15 23.59 16.34 3.18
CA SER A 15 22.94 17.15 2.14
C SER A 15 23.87 17.46 0.99
N LEU A 16 25.13 17.80 1.29
CA LEU A 16 26.16 18.05 0.28
C LEU A 16 26.48 16.77 -0.52
N ALA A 17 26.67 15.64 0.15
CA ALA A 17 26.87 14.36 -0.51
C ALA A 17 25.70 14.00 -1.45
N TRP A 18 24.44 14.22 -0.97
CA TRP A 18 23.25 14.00 -1.78
C TRP A 18 23.17 14.97 -2.98
N ALA A 19 23.52 16.24 -2.77
CA ALA A 19 23.59 17.23 -3.85
C ALA A 19 24.57 16.82 -4.96
N VAL A 20 25.76 16.31 -4.57
CA VAL A 20 26.74 15.78 -5.52
C VAL A 20 26.18 14.58 -6.29
N VAL A 21 25.60 13.60 -5.60
CA VAL A 21 24.96 12.43 -6.22
C VAL A 21 23.86 12.87 -7.19
N PHE A 22 23.00 13.80 -6.78
CA PHE A 22 21.95 14.33 -7.62
C PHE A 22 22.49 15.02 -8.88
N PHE A 23 23.49 15.88 -8.72
CA PHE A 23 24.09 16.63 -9.83
C PHE A 23 24.77 15.71 -10.86
N VAL A 24 25.40 14.63 -10.40
CA VAL A 24 26.06 13.65 -11.28
C VAL A 24 25.06 12.70 -11.94
N ALA A 25 24.03 12.26 -11.22
CA ALA A 25 23.12 11.21 -11.67
C ALA A 25 21.84 11.73 -12.32
N ALA A 26 21.35 12.93 -11.95
CA ALA A 26 20.10 13.44 -12.47
C ALA A 26 20.23 13.91 -13.93
N ARG A 27 19.26 13.53 -14.75
CA ARG A 27 19.14 13.98 -16.13
C ARG A 27 17.75 14.56 -16.36
N ASN A 28 17.69 15.71 -17.04
CA ASN A 28 16.43 16.30 -17.42
C ASN A 28 15.72 15.44 -18.47
N ALA A 29 14.41 15.27 -18.34
CA ALA A 29 13.61 14.73 -19.42
C ALA A 29 13.63 15.67 -20.63
N PRO A 30 13.56 15.17 -21.88
CA PRO A 30 13.45 16.03 -23.06
C PRO A 30 12.27 17.00 -22.90
N ALA A 31 12.50 18.29 -23.08
CA ALA A 31 11.47 19.30 -22.93
C ALA A 31 10.39 19.13 -24.01
N ALA A 32 9.21 18.66 -23.62
CA ALA A 32 8.11 18.40 -24.54
C ALA A 32 7.41 19.67 -25.06
N LYS A 33 7.56 20.82 -24.40
CA LYS A 33 6.97 22.13 -24.81
C LYS A 33 7.82 23.28 -24.29
N ARG A 34 7.78 24.41 -25.01
CA ARG A 34 8.40 25.68 -24.56
C ARG A 34 7.81 26.10 -23.22
N PRO A 35 8.64 26.53 -22.25
CA PRO A 35 8.14 27.04 -20.98
C PRO A 35 7.19 28.23 -21.22
N ALA A 36 6.09 28.28 -20.45
CA ALA A 36 5.19 29.43 -20.50
C ALA A 36 5.97 30.71 -20.15
N THR A 37 5.70 31.79 -20.83
CA THR A 37 6.30 33.09 -20.50
C THR A 37 5.86 33.50 -19.08
N PHE A 38 6.69 34.26 -18.37
CA PHE A 38 6.36 34.73 -17.00
C PHE A 38 5.00 35.45 -16.96
N ALA A 39 4.70 36.26 -18.00
CA ALA A 39 3.40 36.93 -18.12
C ALA A 39 2.22 35.93 -18.25
N ALA A 40 2.38 34.85 -19.00
CA ALA A 40 1.36 33.80 -19.12
C ALA A 40 1.15 33.05 -17.79
N ALA A 41 2.23 32.79 -17.05
CA ALA A 41 2.14 32.21 -15.70
C ALA A 41 1.39 33.13 -14.73
N LEU A 42 1.70 34.43 -14.73
CA LEU A 42 1.04 35.43 -13.89
C LEU A 42 -0.46 35.57 -14.25
N LYS A 43 -0.81 35.52 -15.52
CA LYS A 43 -2.20 35.53 -15.97
C LYS A 43 -2.98 34.33 -15.42
N ILE A 44 -2.41 33.12 -15.47
CA ILE A 44 -3.05 31.91 -14.91
C ILE A 44 -3.31 32.08 -13.40
N LEU A 45 -2.33 32.59 -12.66
CA LEU A 45 -2.46 32.84 -11.22
C LEU A 45 -3.54 33.88 -10.91
N ALA A 46 -3.73 34.89 -11.78
CA ALA A 46 -4.74 35.93 -11.59
C ALA A 46 -6.17 35.47 -11.96
N THR A 47 -6.30 34.61 -12.97
CA THR A 47 -7.61 34.28 -13.56
C THR A 47 -8.20 32.94 -13.06
N GLU A 48 -7.36 31.98 -12.65
CA GLU A 48 -7.79 30.63 -12.34
C GLU A 48 -8.22 30.45 -10.88
N ARG A 49 -9.51 30.64 -10.60
CA ARG A 49 -10.09 30.49 -9.24
C ARG A 49 -9.80 29.12 -8.61
N LEU A 50 -9.73 28.06 -9.41
CA LEU A 50 -9.49 26.71 -8.94
C LEU A 50 -8.07 26.53 -8.37
N ALA A 51 -7.07 27.24 -8.90
CA ALA A 51 -5.71 27.26 -8.37
C ALA A 51 -5.67 27.79 -6.93
N TRP A 52 -6.48 28.82 -6.62
CA TRP A 52 -6.60 29.37 -5.28
C TRP A 52 -7.33 28.42 -4.31
N VAL A 53 -8.31 27.69 -4.79
CA VAL A 53 -8.99 26.65 -3.97
C VAL A 53 -7.99 25.56 -3.57
N LEU A 54 -7.19 25.04 -4.51
CA LEU A 54 -6.14 24.06 -4.20
C LEU A 54 -5.08 24.65 -3.28
N SER A 55 -4.74 25.93 -3.45
CA SER A 55 -3.84 26.66 -2.57
C SER A 55 -4.36 26.76 -1.14
N ALA A 56 -5.66 27.04 -0.95
CA ALA A 56 -6.30 27.05 0.36
C ALA A 56 -6.31 25.65 1.02
N PHE A 57 -6.50 24.59 0.24
CA PHE A 57 -6.41 23.23 0.75
C PHE A 57 -4.99 22.90 1.24
N TYR A 58 -3.98 23.31 0.46
CA TYR A 58 -2.59 23.07 0.84
C TYR A 58 -2.11 24.00 1.96
N PHE A 59 -2.66 25.22 2.04
CA PHE A 59 -2.47 26.13 3.17
C PHE A 59 -2.84 25.44 4.50
N LEU A 60 -3.97 24.72 4.56
CA LEU A 60 -4.34 23.98 5.76
C LEU A 60 -3.50 22.70 5.92
N THR A 61 -3.41 21.86 4.88
CA THR A 61 -2.80 20.53 5.03
C THR A 61 -1.29 20.60 5.24
N PHE A 62 -0.56 21.34 4.42
CA PHE A 62 0.87 21.50 4.58
C PHE A 62 1.21 22.56 5.63
N GLY A 63 0.49 23.66 5.64
CA GLY A 63 0.69 24.71 6.64
C GLY A 63 0.45 24.21 8.06
N GLY A 64 -0.62 23.44 8.28
CA GLY A 64 -0.87 22.78 9.57
C GLY A 64 0.25 21.82 9.95
N PHE A 65 0.73 21.01 9.01
CA PHE A 65 1.89 20.13 9.24
C PHE A 65 3.14 20.91 9.68
N VAL A 66 3.48 21.99 8.98
CA VAL A 66 4.64 22.83 9.31
C VAL A 66 4.47 23.51 10.67
N ALA A 67 3.30 24.09 10.92
CA ALA A 67 3.00 24.75 12.18
C ALA A 67 3.16 23.83 13.39
N PHE A 68 2.57 22.61 13.32
CA PHE A 68 2.75 21.61 14.36
C PHE A 68 4.21 21.16 14.50
N SER A 69 4.92 20.96 13.40
CA SER A 69 6.33 20.54 13.42
C SER A 69 7.23 21.53 14.17
N VAL A 70 6.94 22.82 14.05
CA VAL A 70 7.72 23.89 14.68
C VAL A 70 7.25 24.22 16.09
N TYR A 71 5.95 24.28 16.32
CA TYR A 71 5.38 24.79 17.55
C TYR A 71 5.06 23.70 18.60
N LEU A 72 4.80 22.47 18.18
CA LEU A 72 4.41 21.37 19.08
C LEU A 72 5.41 21.11 20.22
N PRO A 73 6.75 21.15 20.02
CA PRO A 73 7.70 20.97 21.14
C PRO A 73 7.53 22.02 22.23
N THR A 74 7.34 23.28 21.82
CA THR A 74 7.14 24.40 22.74
C THR A 74 5.82 24.24 23.49
N LEU A 75 4.74 23.93 22.79
CA LEU A 75 3.42 23.71 23.37
C LEU A 75 3.42 22.55 24.38
N LEU A 76 4.03 21.42 24.03
CA LEU A 76 4.12 20.26 24.94
C LEU A 76 4.91 20.57 26.22
N ARG A 77 5.94 21.38 26.09
CA ARG A 77 6.70 21.83 27.24
C ARG A 77 5.91 22.81 28.11
N ASP A 78 5.29 23.82 27.52
CA ASP A 78 4.67 24.92 28.20
C ASP A 78 3.32 24.53 28.83
N GLU A 79 2.49 23.74 28.14
CA GLU A 79 1.16 23.38 28.61
C GLU A 79 1.11 22.03 29.36
N PHE A 80 2.05 21.12 29.10
CA PHE A 80 2.09 19.79 29.74
C PHE A 80 3.34 19.55 30.57
N ALA A 81 4.19 20.57 30.78
CA ALA A 81 5.42 20.50 31.58
C ALA A 81 6.37 19.35 31.21
N LEU A 82 6.38 18.92 29.91
CA LEU A 82 7.26 17.85 29.46
C LEU A 82 8.71 18.30 29.38
N ALA A 83 9.63 17.37 29.65
CA ALA A 83 11.05 17.59 29.40
C ALA A 83 11.29 17.85 27.89
N LEU A 84 12.27 18.71 27.57
CA LEU A 84 12.57 19.10 26.20
C LEU A 84 12.83 17.90 25.27
N THR A 85 13.47 16.85 25.77
CA THR A 85 13.75 15.61 25.03
C THR A 85 12.47 14.82 24.73
N ASP A 86 11.53 14.71 25.66
CA ASP A 86 10.27 14.01 25.47
C ASP A 86 9.35 14.78 24.51
N ALA A 87 9.22 16.10 24.69
CA ALA A 87 8.50 16.97 23.77
C ALA A 87 9.04 16.87 22.33
N GLY A 88 10.38 16.84 22.18
CA GLY A 88 11.05 16.66 20.90
C GLY A 88 10.77 15.30 20.25
N LEU A 89 10.82 14.21 21.02
CA LEU A 89 10.53 12.85 20.52
C LEU A 89 9.07 12.70 20.07
N ARG A 90 8.11 13.22 20.83
CA ARG A 90 6.68 13.21 20.45
C ARG A 90 6.43 14.02 19.18
N THR A 91 7.09 15.16 19.06
CA THR A 91 7.02 15.96 17.83
C THR A 91 7.64 15.24 16.64
N ALA A 92 8.78 14.57 16.82
CA ALA A 92 9.38 13.74 15.79
C ALA A 92 8.42 12.63 15.33
N GLY A 93 7.72 11.98 16.26
CA GLY A 93 6.67 11.00 15.94
C GLY A 93 5.54 11.59 15.09
N PHE A 94 5.06 12.80 15.44
CA PHE A 94 4.10 13.55 14.63
C PHE A 94 4.60 13.77 13.20
N VAL A 95 5.83 14.29 13.05
CA VAL A 95 6.43 14.61 11.74
C VAL A 95 6.61 13.36 10.88
N VAL A 96 7.10 12.28 11.48
CA VAL A 96 7.30 10.99 10.80
C VAL A 96 5.96 10.44 10.32
N LEU A 97 4.95 10.40 11.18
CA LEU A 97 3.62 9.92 10.81
C LEU A 97 3.03 10.73 9.65
N ALA A 98 3.01 12.06 9.76
CA ALA A 98 2.49 12.94 8.72
C ALA A 98 3.24 12.78 7.39
N THR A 99 4.56 12.59 7.44
CA THR A 99 5.39 12.39 6.24
C THR A 99 5.10 11.05 5.57
N LEU A 100 4.97 9.97 6.34
CA LEU A 100 4.65 8.64 5.83
C LEU A 100 3.22 8.54 5.28
N MET A 101 2.28 9.37 5.77
CA MET A 101 0.91 9.40 5.26
C MET A 101 0.76 10.14 3.91
N ARG A 102 1.74 10.91 3.44
CA ARG A 102 1.70 11.58 2.12
C ARG A 102 1.59 10.62 0.95
N PRO A 103 2.44 9.58 0.82
CA PRO A 103 2.27 8.56 -0.21
C PRO A 103 0.91 7.85 -0.13
N VAL A 104 0.41 7.58 1.09
CA VAL A 104 -0.92 6.98 1.29
C VAL A 104 -2.01 7.87 0.69
N GLY A 105 -1.95 9.18 0.94
CA GLY A 105 -2.85 10.16 0.34
C GLY A 105 -2.80 10.18 -1.19
N GLY A 106 -1.61 10.07 -1.78
CA GLY A 106 -1.43 9.94 -3.23
C GLY A 106 -2.10 8.68 -3.79
N VAL A 107 -1.82 7.52 -3.20
CA VAL A 107 -2.40 6.23 -3.62
C VAL A 107 -3.92 6.21 -3.46
N LEU A 108 -4.45 6.70 -2.34
CA LEU A 108 -5.89 6.82 -2.14
C LEU A 108 -6.53 7.73 -3.20
N SER A 109 -5.87 8.85 -3.54
CA SER A 109 -6.35 9.77 -4.57
C SER A 109 -6.36 9.14 -5.97
N ASP A 110 -5.43 8.22 -6.26
CA ASP A 110 -5.43 7.45 -7.51
C ASP A 110 -6.61 6.47 -7.60
N GLN A 111 -7.04 5.93 -6.45
CA GLN A 111 -8.07 4.89 -6.41
C GLN A 111 -9.49 5.47 -6.34
N ILE A 112 -9.71 6.46 -5.48
CA ILE A 112 -11.05 6.99 -5.20
C ILE A 112 -11.24 8.45 -5.61
N GLY A 113 -10.15 9.11 -6.06
CA GLY A 113 -10.14 10.50 -6.48
C GLY A 113 -9.76 11.48 -5.36
N GLY A 114 -8.92 12.45 -5.70
CA GLY A 114 -8.33 13.38 -4.71
C GLY A 114 -9.35 14.22 -3.96
N ALA A 115 -10.43 14.67 -4.60
CA ALA A 115 -11.47 15.45 -3.94
C ALA A 115 -12.28 14.63 -2.91
N ARG A 116 -12.49 13.33 -3.16
CA ARG A 116 -13.13 12.43 -2.17
C ARG A 116 -12.21 12.18 -0.97
N VAL A 117 -10.91 12.00 -1.23
CA VAL A 117 -9.91 11.88 -0.16
C VAL A 117 -9.88 13.13 0.70
N LEU A 118 -9.83 14.32 0.09
CA LEU A 118 -9.86 15.60 0.81
C LEU A 118 -11.14 15.80 1.62
N SER A 119 -12.30 15.31 1.14
CA SER A 119 -13.52 15.33 1.95
C SER A 119 -13.38 14.54 3.25
N GLY A 120 -12.79 13.34 3.19
CA GLY A 120 -12.50 12.53 4.38
C GLY A 120 -11.48 13.20 5.29
N VAL A 121 -10.43 13.81 4.71
CA VAL A 121 -9.37 14.51 5.43
C VAL A 121 -9.95 15.70 6.21
N PHE A 122 -10.66 16.60 5.54
CA PHE A 122 -11.19 17.80 6.21
C PHE A 122 -12.28 17.46 7.23
N ALA A 123 -13.17 16.54 6.92
CA ALA A 123 -14.18 16.06 7.88
C ALA A 123 -13.53 15.40 9.10
N GLY A 124 -12.47 14.63 8.92
CA GLY A 124 -11.75 13.95 10.00
C GLY A 124 -10.88 14.89 10.84
N ILE A 125 -10.31 15.96 10.26
CA ILE A 125 -9.55 16.95 11.03
C ILE A 125 -10.42 17.63 12.08
N VAL A 126 -11.70 17.88 11.83
CA VAL A 126 -12.61 18.56 12.77
C VAL A 126 -12.65 17.89 14.14
N PRO A 127 -13.03 16.61 14.29
CA PRO A 127 -13.06 15.97 15.60
C PRO A 127 -11.68 15.86 16.25
N PHE A 128 -10.61 15.61 15.48
CA PHE A 128 -9.27 15.56 16.06
C PHE A 128 -8.78 16.93 16.52
N ALA A 129 -9.10 18.00 15.80
CA ALA A 129 -8.79 19.37 16.23
C ALA A 129 -9.58 19.76 17.49
N LEU A 130 -10.83 19.31 17.65
CA LEU A 130 -11.60 19.51 18.88
C LEU A 130 -11.00 18.72 20.07
N LEU A 131 -10.43 17.53 19.84
CA LEU A 131 -9.71 16.79 20.89
C LEU A 131 -8.46 17.54 21.36
N LEU A 132 -7.80 18.32 20.50
CA LEU A 132 -6.67 19.17 20.87
C LEU A 132 -7.04 20.29 21.86
N MET A 133 -8.32 20.66 21.93
CA MET A 133 -8.80 21.66 22.90
C MET A 133 -8.87 21.11 24.35
N TRP A 134 -8.71 19.81 24.53
CA TRP A 134 -8.81 19.17 25.83
C TRP A 134 -7.48 19.25 26.57
N HIS A 135 -7.45 19.86 27.75
CA HIS A 135 -6.26 20.02 28.58
C HIS A 135 -5.87 18.71 29.30
N SER A 136 -5.74 17.63 28.53
CA SER A 136 -5.31 16.32 28.99
C SER A 136 -4.43 15.65 27.94
N MET A 137 -3.34 15.01 28.38
CA MET A 137 -2.34 14.42 27.49
C MET A 137 -2.91 13.35 26.56
N ILE A 138 -3.86 12.53 27.01
CA ILE A 138 -4.40 11.42 26.19
C ILE A 138 -5.26 11.95 25.03
N PRO A 139 -6.33 12.73 25.23
CA PRO A 139 -7.10 13.32 24.14
C PRO A 139 -6.23 14.18 23.21
N PHE A 140 -5.32 14.98 23.78
CA PHE A 140 -4.40 15.81 23.00
C PHE A 140 -3.50 14.95 22.08
N SER A 141 -2.92 13.86 22.60
CA SER A 141 -2.06 12.97 21.79
C SER A 141 -2.86 12.28 20.67
N VAL A 142 -4.08 11.81 20.96
CA VAL A 142 -4.97 11.23 19.95
C VAL A 142 -5.33 12.28 18.89
N GLY A 143 -5.68 13.49 19.29
CA GLY A 143 -5.96 14.61 18.40
C GLY A 143 -4.76 14.96 17.51
N ALA A 144 -3.57 15.09 18.11
CA ALA A 144 -2.34 15.41 17.39
C ALA A 144 -1.96 14.34 16.36
N LEU A 145 -1.97 13.06 16.74
CA LEU A 145 -1.65 11.96 15.83
C LEU A 145 -2.71 11.81 14.73
N GLY A 146 -4.00 11.99 15.04
CA GLY A 146 -5.06 12.01 14.06
C GLY A 146 -4.91 13.15 13.05
N CYS A 147 -4.62 14.35 13.51
CA CYS A 147 -4.28 15.49 12.65
C CYS A 147 -3.02 15.19 11.81
N ALA A 148 -1.95 14.62 12.40
CA ALA A 148 -0.74 14.26 11.66
C ALA A 148 -1.04 13.35 10.47
N ALA A 149 -1.78 12.28 10.70
CA ALA A 149 -2.15 11.33 9.65
C ALA A 149 -2.98 12.00 8.55
N LEU A 150 -4.02 12.75 8.91
CA LEU A 150 -4.91 13.40 7.96
C LEU A 150 -4.24 14.55 7.19
N LEU A 151 -3.43 15.38 7.84
CA LEU A 151 -2.65 16.41 7.17
C LEU A 151 -1.69 15.81 6.15
N GLY A 152 -1.03 14.68 6.51
CA GLY A 152 -0.18 13.93 5.60
C GLY A 152 -0.94 13.40 4.38
N ILE A 153 -2.07 12.73 4.59
CA ILE A 153 -2.95 12.24 3.50
C ILE A 153 -3.41 13.41 2.61
N GLY A 154 -3.82 14.53 3.21
CA GLY A 154 -4.26 15.72 2.49
C GLY A 154 -3.17 16.31 1.60
N ASN A 155 -1.92 16.33 2.06
CA ASN A 155 -0.78 16.79 1.28
C ASN A 155 -0.60 15.98 -0.02
N GLY A 156 -0.68 14.66 0.06
CA GLY A 156 -0.61 13.78 -1.11
C GLY A 156 -1.78 13.99 -2.07
N ALA A 157 -2.99 14.18 -1.53
CA ALA A 157 -4.20 14.36 -2.33
C ALA A 157 -4.22 15.69 -3.10
N VAL A 158 -3.77 16.79 -2.50
CA VAL A 158 -3.74 18.10 -3.19
C VAL A 158 -2.81 18.05 -4.40
N PHE A 159 -1.60 17.52 -4.25
CA PHE A 159 -0.65 17.44 -5.37
C PHE A 159 -1.08 16.48 -6.48
N LYS A 160 -1.98 15.56 -6.21
CA LYS A 160 -2.61 14.74 -7.25
C LYS A 160 -3.63 15.52 -8.08
N LEU A 161 -4.37 16.44 -7.45
CA LEU A 161 -5.36 17.27 -8.15
C LEU A 161 -4.71 18.32 -9.05
N VAL A 162 -3.53 18.84 -8.72
CA VAL A 162 -2.86 19.89 -9.53
C VAL A 162 -2.64 19.44 -10.99
N PRO A 163 -1.95 18.33 -11.30
CA PRO A 163 -1.76 17.91 -12.69
C PRO A 163 -3.06 17.43 -13.35
N GLN A 164 -4.03 16.95 -12.58
CA GLN A 164 -5.33 16.50 -13.09
C GLN A 164 -6.13 17.66 -13.66
N PHE A 165 -6.17 18.80 -12.97
CA PHE A 165 -6.96 19.97 -13.40
C PHE A 165 -6.14 21.01 -14.18
N PHE A 166 -4.82 20.98 -14.08
CA PHE A 166 -3.91 21.93 -14.75
C PHE A 166 -2.79 21.21 -15.52
N PRO A 167 -3.09 20.30 -16.47
CA PRO A 167 -2.05 19.53 -17.16
C PRO A 167 -1.09 20.41 -17.97
N ALA A 168 -1.57 21.54 -18.52
CA ALA A 168 -0.76 22.47 -19.29
C ALA A 168 0.03 23.49 -18.43
N ALA A 169 -0.34 23.69 -17.17
CA ALA A 169 0.22 24.68 -16.26
C ALA A 169 0.62 24.09 -14.90
N THR A 170 0.86 22.78 -14.84
CA THR A 170 1.16 22.03 -13.61
C THR A 170 2.26 22.69 -12.79
N ALA A 171 3.39 23.05 -13.40
CA ALA A 171 4.53 23.66 -12.70
C ALA A 171 4.17 25.00 -12.04
N THR A 172 3.46 25.86 -12.76
CA THR A 172 3.04 27.19 -12.27
C THR A 172 2.08 27.07 -11.08
N VAL A 173 1.05 26.22 -11.21
CA VAL A 173 0.07 26.02 -10.14
C VAL A 173 0.69 25.28 -8.94
N THR A 174 1.59 24.32 -9.17
CA THR A 174 2.37 23.68 -8.10
C THR A 174 3.18 24.69 -7.31
N GLY A 175 3.80 25.67 -7.99
CA GLY A 175 4.55 26.74 -7.33
C GLY A 175 3.66 27.61 -6.43
N LEU A 176 2.48 28.04 -6.92
CA LEU A 176 1.51 28.79 -6.11
C LEU A 176 1.03 27.99 -4.89
N VAL A 177 0.58 26.76 -5.13
CA VAL A 177 0.09 25.84 -4.07
C VAL A 177 1.17 25.63 -3.01
N GLY A 178 2.42 25.39 -3.44
CA GLY A 178 3.57 25.24 -2.53
C GLY A 178 3.85 26.49 -1.69
N ALA A 179 3.84 27.67 -2.32
CA ALA A 179 4.04 28.95 -1.63
C ALA A 179 2.95 29.21 -0.57
N MET A 180 1.69 28.94 -0.91
CA MET A 180 0.56 29.08 0.01
C MET A 180 0.64 28.09 1.17
N GLY A 181 1.12 26.88 0.93
CA GLY A 181 1.40 25.92 2.00
C GLY A 181 2.48 26.40 2.97
N GLY A 182 3.55 27.00 2.45
CA GLY A 182 4.58 27.65 3.28
C GLY A 182 4.02 28.77 4.15
N LEU A 183 3.21 29.65 3.57
CA LEU A 183 2.50 30.70 4.30
C LEU A 183 1.57 30.12 5.37
N GLY A 184 0.88 29.03 5.08
CA GLY A 184 0.02 28.33 6.04
C GLY A 184 0.72 27.86 7.31
N GLY A 185 2.02 27.56 7.23
CA GLY A 185 2.83 27.21 8.39
C GLY A 185 3.14 28.36 9.35
N PHE A 186 3.08 29.57 8.86
CA PHE A 186 3.38 30.77 9.62
C PHE A 186 2.19 31.25 10.49
N PHE A 187 0.97 31.14 10.00
CA PHE A 187 -0.22 31.70 10.65
C PHE A 187 -0.63 31.00 11.97
N PRO A 188 -0.67 29.64 12.07
CA PRO A 188 -1.17 29.00 13.28
C PRO A 188 -0.40 29.36 14.56
N PRO A 189 0.94 29.45 14.58
CA PRO A 189 1.66 29.93 15.76
C PRO A 189 1.28 31.37 16.19
N LEU A 190 1.04 32.27 15.23
CA LEU A 190 0.59 33.63 15.53
C LEU A 190 -0.81 33.65 16.14
N VAL A 191 -1.71 32.82 15.62
CA VAL A 191 -3.08 32.67 16.16
C VAL A 191 -3.03 32.14 17.59
N LEU A 192 -2.24 31.10 17.84
CA LEU A 192 -2.06 30.55 19.18
C LEU A 192 -1.46 31.58 20.15
N GLY A 193 -0.45 32.34 19.69
CA GLY A 193 0.13 33.45 20.45
C GLY A 193 -0.90 34.53 20.79
N PHE A 194 -1.69 34.96 19.81
CA PHE A 194 -2.75 35.94 20.04
C PHE A 194 -3.77 35.48 21.08
N PHE A 195 -4.23 34.26 21.04
CA PHE A 195 -5.18 33.71 22.02
C PHE A 195 -4.51 33.61 23.41
N ARG A 196 -3.24 33.21 23.47
CA ARG A 196 -2.47 33.18 24.73
C ARG A 196 -2.39 34.56 25.36
N ASP A 197 -2.06 35.59 24.56
CA ASP A 197 -1.89 36.96 25.06
C ASP A 197 -3.22 37.61 25.47
N ARG A 198 -4.32 37.32 24.77
CA ARG A 198 -5.62 37.94 25.01
C ARG A 198 -6.52 37.19 25.97
N LEU A 199 -6.47 35.85 25.94
CA LEU A 199 -7.37 34.98 26.72
C LEU A 199 -6.63 34.13 27.76
N GLY A 200 -5.29 34.24 27.83
CA GLY A 200 -4.47 33.41 28.71
C GLY A 200 -4.47 31.92 28.35
N SER A 201 -4.94 31.57 27.14
CA SER A 201 -5.12 30.18 26.75
C SER A 201 -4.86 29.98 25.24
N VAL A 202 -4.17 28.91 24.86
CA VAL A 202 -3.92 28.53 23.45
C VAL A 202 -5.03 27.67 22.86
N TRP A 203 -5.89 27.07 23.67
CA TRP A 203 -6.88 26.08 23.27
C TRP A 203 -7.87 26.57 22.23
N PRO A 204 -8.38 27.84 22.27
CA PRO A 204 -9.29 28.35 21.24
C PRO A 204 -8.69 28.35 19.83
N GLY A 205 -7.36 28.42 19.68
CA GLY A 205 -6.67 28.32 18.40
C GLY A 205 -6.89 27.00 17.68
N PHE A 206 -7.03 25.89 18.43
CA PHE A 206 -7.39 24.60 17.84
C PHE A 206 -8.85 24.55 17.38
N GLY A 207 -9.75 25.31 18.03
CA GLY A 207 -11.11 25.53 17.53
C GLY A 207 -11.13 26.23 16.17
N MET A 208 -10.21 27.19 15.95
CA MET A 208 -10.05 27.80 14.61
C MET A 208 -9.52 26.80 13.56
N LEU A 209 -8.65 25.87 13.94
CA LEU A 209 -8.25 24.79 13.06
C LEU A 209 -9.44 23.93 12.64
N ALA A 210 -10.31 23.54 13.59
CA ALA A 210 -11.52 22.80 13.34
C ALA A 210 -12.47 23.59 12.43
N ALA A 211 -12.69 24.88 12.69
CA ALA A 211 -13.53 25.74 11.87
C ALA A 211 -12.98 25.89 10.44
N THR A 212 -11.68 26.09 10.29
CA THR A 212 -11.03 26.18 8.96
C THR A 212 -11.19 24.87 8.20
N ALA A 213 -10.98 23.71 8.83
CA ALA A 213 -11.19 22.40 8.22
C ALA A 213 -12.65 22.21 7.78
N ALA A 214 -13.63 22.60 8.60
CA ALA A 214 -15.05 22.54 8.26
C ALA A 214 -15.40 23.44 7.06
N ILE A 215 -14.88 24.67 7.00
CA ILE A 215 -15.05 25.58 5.87
C ILE A 215 -14.48 24.96 4.58
N LEU A 216 -13.26 24.43 4.65
CA LEU A 216 -12.62 23.82 3.48
C LEU A 216 -13.30 22.51 3.06
N TRP A 217 -13.90 21.77 4.01
CA TRP A 217 -14.76 20.64 3.68
C TRP A 217 -15.98 21.06 2.85
N VAL A 218 -16.66 22.15 3.24
CA VAL A 218 -17.80 22.72 2.49
C VAL A 218 -17.33 23.22 1.11
N VAL A 219 -16.21 23.93 1.04
CA VAL A 219 -15.64 24.40 -0.22
C VAL A 219 -15.32 23.23 -1.15
N ASN A 220 -14.68 22.17 -0.63
CA ASN A 220 -14.39 20.97 -1.38
C ASN A 220 -15.67 20.29 -1.89
N ALA A 221 -16.69 20.17 -1.03
CA ALA A 221 -17.98 19.58 -1.39
C ALA A 221 -18.71 20.32 -2.51
N ARG A 222 -18.59 21.65 -2.53
CA ARG A 222 -19.28 22.50 -3.54
C ARG A 222 -18.46 22.74 -4.82
N VAL A 223 -17.12 22.73 -4.72
CA VAL A 223 -16.25 23.13 -5.83
C VAL A 223 -15.57 21.94 -6.49
N MET A 224 -14.91 21.07 -5.72
CA MET A 224 -14.06 20.02 -6.27
C MET A 224 -14.79 18.70 -6.50
N LEU A 225 -15.65 18.28 -5.56
CA LEU A 225 -16.38 17.01 -5.67
C LEU A 225 -17.28 16.93 -6.92
N PRO A 226 -18.04 17.97 -7.30
CA PRO A 226 -18.84 17.94 -8.53
C PRO A 226 -17.97 17.81 -9.78
N ARG A 227 -16.85 18.56 -9.84
CA ARG A 227 -15.91 18.51 -10.96
C ARG A 227 -15.24 17.15 -11.10
N GLN A 228 -14.89 16.53 -9.98
CA GLN A 228 -14.33 15.19 -10.01
C GLN A 228 -15.36 14.15 -10.42
N ARG A 229 -16.63 14.26 -9.95
CA ARG A 229 -17.70 13.37 -10.39
C ARG A 229 -17.94 13.47 -11.90
N ALA A 230 -17.94 14.66 -12.46
CA ALA A 230 -18.08 14.88 -13.90
C ALA A 230 -16.88 14.31 -14.70
N ALA A 231 -15.66 14.37 -14.12
CA ALA A 231 -14.48 13.77 -14.75
C ALA A 231 -14.43 12.23 -14.64
N ASP A 232 -15.09 11.67 -13.60
CA ASP A 232 -15.16 10.23 -13.35
C ASP A 232 -16.39 9.57 -13.99
N GLU A 233 -17.30 10.34 -14.64
CA GLU A 233 -18.51 9.77 -15.26
C GLU A 233 -18.11 8.79 -16.38
N PRO A 234 -18.34 7.49 -16.18
CA PRO A 234 -18.09 6.50 -17.22
C PRO A 234 -19.19 6.60 -18.28
N THR A 235 -18.80 6.54 -19.53
CA THR A 235 -19.69 6.48 -20.72
C THR A 235 -20.55 5.20 -20.79
N ALA A 236 -20.80 4.48 -19.69
CA ALA A 236 -21.62 3.26 -19.69
C ALA A 236 -22.32 2.97 -18.34
N PRO A 237 -23.54 2.39 -18.33
CA PRO A 237 -24.34 2.13 -17.14
C PRO A 237 -23.88 0.90 -16.37
N ALA A 238 -23.05 1.09 -15.33
CA ALA A 238 -22.53 -0.02 -14.51
C ALA A 238 -22.59 0.23 -12.98
N THR A 239 -23.43 1.15 -12.48
CA THR A 239 -23.30 1.65 -11.11
C THR A 239 -24.02 0.85 -10.02
N ALA A 240 -25.14 0.19 -10.31
CA ALA A 240 -25.90 -0.55 -9.29
C ALA A 240 -25.25 -1.90 -8.90
N SER A 241 -24.68 -2.63 -9.87
CA SER A 241 -24.03 -3.92 -9.65
C SER A 241 -22.75 -3.77 -8.82
N ARG A 242 -21.92 -2.74 -9.07
CA ARG A 242 -20.65 -2.50 -8.37
C ARG A 242 -20.82 -2.24 -6.88
N ARG A 243 -21.87 -1.54 -6.47
CA ARG A 243 -22.11 -1.25 -5.03
C ARG A 243 -22.42 -2.51 -4.23
N GLY A 244 -23.22 -3.42 -4.79
CA GLY A 244 -23.53 -4.70 -4.16
C GLY A 244 -22.30 -5.62 -4.04
N GLU A 245 -21.43 -5.61 -5.04
CA GLU A 245 -20.17 -6.36 -5.02
C GLU A 245 -19.19 -5.82 -3.98
N GLN A 246 -19.05 -4.49 -3.87
CA GLN A 246 -18.21 -3.84 -2.86
C GLN A 246 -18.70 -4.12 -1.44
N LEU A 247 -20.01 -4.09 -1.19
CA LEU A 247 -20.59 -4.40 0.10
C LEU A 247 -20.34 -5.86 0.51
N ARG A 248 -20.50 -6.81 -0.42
CA ARG A 248 -20.17 -8.23 -0.17
C ARG A 248 -18.69 -8.43 0.11
N ALA A 249 -17.81 -7.78 -0.65
CA ALA A 249 -16.39 -7.82 -0.41
C ALA A 249 -16.01 -7.25 0.97
N GLY A 250 -16.64 -6.13 1.36
CA GLY A 250 -16.50 -5.55 2.69
C GLY A 250 -16.97 -6.49 3.80
N ALA A 251 -18.10 -7.18 3.62
CA ALA A 251 -18.60 -8.16 4.59
C ALA A 251 -17.64 -9.33 4.78
N TRP A 252 -17.10 -9.90 3.70
CA TRP A 252 -16.09 -10.94 3.76
C TRP A 252 -14.81 -10.48 4.46
N ALA A 253 -14.33 -9.27 4.15
CA ALA A 253 -13.16 -8.69 4.79
C ALA A 253 -13.38 -8.49 6.29
N THR A 254 -14.53 -7.95 6.69
CA THR A 254 -14.88 -7.73 8.10
C THR A 254 -15.01 -9.06 8.86
N MET A 255 -15.64 -10.06 8.25
CA MET A 255 -15.76 -11.39 8.84
C MET A 255 -14.37 -12.03 9.06
N ALA A 256 -13.52 -12.05 8.04
CA ALA A 256 -12.18 -12.62 8.14
C ALA A 256 -11.32 -11.90 9.19
N THR A 257 -11.42 -10.58 9.26
CA THR A 257 -10.72 -9.75 10.24
C THR A 257 -11.25 -9.98 11.66
N GLY A 258 -12.58 -10.14 11.82
CA GLY A 258 -13.21 -10.51 13.08
C GLY A 258 -12.76 -11.89 13.58
N LEU A 259 -12.64 -12.86 12.66
CA LEU A 259 -12.10 -14.19 12.99
C LEU A 259 -10.64 -14.13 13.42
N LEU A 260 -9.80 -13.31 12.75
CA LEU A 260 -8.43 -13.08 13.17
C LEU A 260 -8.35 -12.45 14.56
N ALA A 261 -9.15 -11.41 14.81
CA ALA A 261 -9.21 -10.77 16.13
C ALA A 261 -9.64 -11.75 17.23
N ALA A 262 -10.67 -12.57 16.97
CA ALA A 262 -11.09 -13.63 17.89
C ALA A 262 -9.97 -14.66 18.12
N ALA A 263 -9.26 -15.08 17.06
CA ALA A 263 -8.12 -15.99 17.16
C ALA A 263 -6.96 -15.41 17.97
N ILE A 264 -6.71 -14.09 17.86
CA ILE A 264 -5.71 -13.40 18.69
C ILE A 264 -6.14 -13.44 20.17
N VAL A 265 -7.39 -13.07 20.48
CA VAL A 265 -7.89 -13.05 21.86
C VAL A 265 -7.88 -14.46 22.48
N VAL A 266 -8.42 -15.44 21.77
CA VAL A 266 -8.49 -16.82 22.28
C VAL A 266 -7.09 -17.44 22.38
N GLY A 267 -6.28 -17.32 21.34
CA GLY A 267 -4.94 -17.91 21.28
C GLY A 267 -3.93 -17.30 22.24
N SER A 268 -4.14 -16.04 22.67
CA SER A 268 -3.34 -15.37 23.70
C SER A 268 -3.91 -15.51 25.12
N ARG A 269 -4.89 -16.40 25.33
CA ARG A 269 -5.62 -16.56 26.62
C ARG A 269 -6.18 -15.24 27.13
N ASN A 270 -7.09 -14.63 26.38
CA ASN A 270 -7.69 -13.33 26.68
C ASN A 270 -6.62 -12.23 26.88
N LEU A 271 -5.66 -12.17 25.97
CA LEU A 271 -4.55 -11.19 25.95
C LEU A 271 -3.56 -11.29 27.12
N GLN A 272 -3.60 -12.35 27.92
CA GLN A 272 -2.64 -12.54 29.04
C GLN A 272 -1.20 -12.75 28.54
N HIS A 273 -1.04 -13.37 27.38
CA HIS A 273 0.27 -13.61 26.76
C HIS A 273 0.57 -12.64 25.60
N PHE A 274 -0.21 -11.56 25.50
CA PHE A 274 -0.03 -10.53 24.48
C PHE A 274 0.88 -9.42 25.02
N ASP A 275 1.93 -9.06 24.26
CA ASP A 275 2.81 -7.96 24.65
C ASP A 275 2.18 -6.60 24.26
N PRO A 276 1.89 -5.71 25.23
CA PRO A 276 1.34 -4.38 24.95
C PRO A 276 2.20 -3.54 24.00
N ALA A 277 3.52 -3.75 23.95
CA ALA A 277 4.41 -3.06 23.01
C ALA A 277 4.08 -3.38 21.53
N LEU A 278 3.41 -4.51 21.27
CA LEU A 278 3.08 -4.99 19.93
C LEU A 278 1.66 -4.63 19.47
N VAL A 279 0.90 -3.86 20.24
CA VAL A 279 -0.48 -3.43 19.92
C VAL A 279 -0.55 -2.74 18.56
N ILE A 280 0.39 -1.84 18.25
CA ILE A 280 0.39 -1.09 16.99
C ILE A 280 0.65 -2.01 15.80
N TYR A 281 1.54 -3.00 15.95
CA TYR A 281 1.76 -4.03 14.93
C TYR A 281 0.48 -4.84 14.67
N THR A 282 -0.25 -5.19 15.72
CA THR A 282 -1.50 -5.94 15.62
C THR A 282 -2.55 -5.15 14.85
N PHE A 283 -2.71 -3.86 15.12
CA PHE A 283 -3.60 -3.00 14.32
C PHE A 283 -3.17 -2.93 12.85
N ALA A 284 -1.88 -2.85 12.56
CA ALA A 284 -1.40 -2.86 11.19
C ALA A 284 -1.68 -4.20 10.48
N VAL A 285 -1.57 -5.33 11.18
CA VAL A 285 -1.91 -6.66 10.66
C VAL A 285 -3.41 -6.80 10.42
N VAL A 286 -4.25 -6.34 11.37
CA VAL A 286 -5.72 -6.32 11.24
C VAL A 286 -6.12 -5.51 10.01
N PHE A 287 -5.55 -4.31 9.84
CA PHE A 287 -5.76 -3.47 8.66
C PHE A 287 -5.31 -4.17 7.37
N ALA A 288 -4.11 -4.74 7.36
CA ALA A 288 -3.59 -5.46 6.20
C ALA A 288 -4.48 -6.64 5.82
N THR A 289 -4.94 -7.41 6.80
CA THR A 289 -5.83 -8.55 6.59
C THR A 289 -7.15 -8.11 5.97
N TRP A 290 -7.78 -7.06 6.52
CA TRP A 290 -9.00 -6.50 5.95
C TRP A 290 -8.79 -6.07 4.49
N GLY A 291 -7.73 -5.31 4.23
CA GLY A 291 -7.40 -4.83 2.89
C GLY A 291 -7.13 -5.96 1.91
N ILE A 292 -6.36 -6.98 2.31
CA ILE A 292 -6.06 -8.15 1.47
C ILE A 292 -7.33 -8.90 1.10
N VAL A 293 -8.18 -9.22 2.09
CA VAL A 293 -9.41 -9.98 1.86
C VAL A 293 -10.39 -9.18 1.01
N TYR A 294 -10.53 -7.86 1.28
CA TYR A 294 -11.35 -6.98 0.47
C TYR A 294 -10.90 -6.96 -1.01
N HIS A 295 -9.63 -6.70 -1.25
CA HIS A 295 -9.08 -6.66 -2.61
C HIS A 295 -9.19 -8.02 -3.32
N TYR A 296 -8.96 -9.10 -2.59
CA TYR A 296 -9.09 -10.46 -3.12
C TYR A 296 -10.53 -10.77 -3.50
N ALA A 297 -11.50 -10.43 -2.64
CA ALA A 297 -12.92 -10.60 -2.91
C ALA A 297 -13.39 -9.76 -4.10
N VAL A 298 -12.97 -8.49 -4.21
CA VAL A 298 -13.24 -7.65 -5.38
C VAL A 298 -12.64 -8.25 -6.65
N TRP A 299 -11.43 -8.80 -6.58
CA TRP A 299 -10.78 -9.44 -7.71
C TRP A 299 -11.50 -10.73 -8.14
N LEU A 300 -11.95 -11.56 -7.22
CA LEU A 300 -12.73 -12.78 -7.50
C LEU A 300 -14.12 -12.47 -8.08
N ASN A 301 -14.71 -11.34 -7.76
CA ASN A 301 -16.02 -10.93 -8.31
C ASN A 301 -15.96 -10.56 -9.81
N LYS A 302 -14.78 -10.28 -10.36
CA LYS A 302 -14.64 -10.01 -11.80
C LYS A 302 -15.01 -11.27 -12.62
N PRO A 303 -15.88 -11.17 -13.64
CA PRO A 303 -16.41 -12.33 -14.35
C PRO A 303 -15.36 -13.34 -14.82
N PRO A 304 -14.23 -12.94 -15.43
CA PRO A 304 -13.21 -13.90 -15.84
C PRO A 304 -12.58 -14.64 -14.66
N THR A 305 -12.25 -13.91 -13.58
CA THR A 305 -11.59 -14.48 -12.40
C THR A 305 -12.53 -15.43 -11.66
N ARG A 306 -13.80 -15.02 -11.49
CA ARG A 306 -14.84 -15.85 -10.90
C ARG A 306 -15.00 -17.14 -11.67
N ARG A 307 -15.04 -17.08 -13.01
CA ARG A 307 -15.19 -18.27 -13.86
C ARG A 307 -14.00 -19.23 -13.74
N PHE A 308 -12.77 -18.72 -13.70
CA PHE A 308 -11.58 -19.55 -13.44
C PHE A 308 -11.65 -20.23 -12.06
N PHE A 309 -12.11 -19.52 -11.04
CA PHE A 309 -12.26 -20.05 -9.69
C PHE A 309 -13.32 -21.17 -9.64
N GLU A 310 -14.51 -20.94 -10.21
CA GLU A 310 -15.58 -21.94 -10.33
C GLU A 310 -15.08 -23.19 -11.07
N ARG A 311 -14.42 -23.03 -12.20
CA ARG A 311 -13.86 -24.14 -12.97
C ARG A 311 -12.79 -24.92 -12.22
N THR A 312 -11.96 -24.24 -11.44
CA THR A 312 -10.97 -24.92 -10.61
C THR A 312 -11.65 -25.90 -9.64
N PHE A 313 -12.71 -25.49 -8.98
CA PHE A 313 -13.47 -26.36 -8.07
C PHE A 313 -14.24 -27.47 -8.81
N GLU A 314 -14.84 -27.16 -9.95
CA GLU A 314 -15.50 -28.18 -10.79
C GLU A 314 -14.51 -29.27 -11.23
N LEU A 315 -13.32 -28.90 -11.68
CA LEU A 315 -12.27 -29.82 -12.09
C LEU A 315 -11.76 -30.68 -10.92
N LEU A 316 -11.49 -30.05 -9.77
CA LEU A 316 -11.05 -30.78 -8.56
C LEU A 316 -12.11 -31.77 -8.06
N ARG A 317 -13.40 -31.40 -8.10
CA ARG A 317 -14.50 -32.30 -7.74
C ARG A 317 -14.60 -33.50 -8.68
N ARG A 318 -14.38 -33.30 -9.99
CA ARG A 318 -14.40 -34.38 -10.99
C ARG A 318 -13.27 -35.38 -10.80
N GLU A 319 -12.09 -34.92 -10.35
CA GLU A 319 -10.93 -35.80 -10.10
C GLU A 319 -11.05 -36.61 -8.80
N GLY A 320 -11.95 -36.23 -7.87
CA GLY A 320 -12.12 -36.85 -6.55
C GLY A 320 -11.03 -36.41 -5.56
N LEU A 321 -11.31 -36.51 -4.26
CA LEU A 321 -10.44 -35.99 -3.18
C LEU A 321 -8.99 -36.52 -3.22
N PRO A 322 -8.71 -37.83 -3.39
CA PRO A 322 -7.32 -38.33 -3.33
C PRO A 322 -6.47 -37.88 -4.52
N ARG A 323 -7.04 -37.91 -5.73
CA ARG A 323 -6.33 -37.47 -6.95
C ARG A 323 -6.24 -35.96 -7.01
N GLY A 324 -7.32 -35.26 -6.64
CA GLY A 324 -7.35 -33.80 -6.59
C GLY A 324 -6.32 -33.24 -5.60
N SER A 325 -6.17 -33.80 -4.41
CA SER A 325 -5.15 -33.37 -3.45
C SER A 325 -3.73 -33.62 -3.95
N ALA A 326 -3.47 -34.75 -4.61
CA ALA A 326 -2.17 -35.03 -5.20
C ALA A 326 -1.83 -34.06 -6.35
N VAL A 327 -2.80 -33.70 -7.18
CA VAL A 327 -2.63 -32.71 -8.26
C VAL A 327 -2.34 -31.33 -7.68
N VAL A 328 -3.09 -30.89 -6.68
CA VAL A 328 -2.87 -29.61 -5.99
C VAL A 328 -1.50 -29.61 -5.28
N GLY A 329 -1.16 -30.68 -4.55
CA GLY A 329 0.14 -30.80 -3.88
C GLY A 329 1.32 -30.72 -4.84
N ARG A 330 1.26 -31.41 -5.98
CA ARG A 330 2.27 -31.32 -7.04
C ARG A 330 2.35 -29.93 -7.65
N ALA A 331 1.21 -29.30 -7.88
CA ALA A 331 1.14 -27.95 -8.42
C ALA A 331 1.72 -26.92 -7.43
N ILE A 332 1.45 -27.04 -6.13
CA ILE A 332 2.06 -26.22 -5.08
C ILE A 332 3.58 -26.43 -5.05
N ALA A 333 4.03 -27.69 -4.99
CA ALA A 333 5.47 -28.01 -4.96
C ALA A 333 6.20 -27.44 -6.19
N THR A 334 5.62 -27.55 -7.39
CA THR A 334 6.27 -27.10 -8.64
C THR A 334 6.18 -25.58 -8.83
N HIS A 335 5.02 -24.98 -8.57
CA HIS A 335 4.74 -23.59 -8.97
C HIS A 335 4.84 -22.57 -7.83
N VAL A 336 4.57 -22.96 -6.58
CA VAL A 336 4.69 -22.08 -5.42
C VAL A 336 6.07 -22.24 -4.79
N VAL A 337 6.43 -23.45 -4.39
CA VAL A 337 7.71 -23.73 -3.71
C VAL A 337 8.87 -23.69 -4.71
N GLY A 338 8.83 -24.52 -5.73
CA GLY A 338 9.89 -24.63 -6.74
C GLY A 338 9.95 -23.49 -7.74
N GLN A 339 8.86 -22.72 -7.90
CA GLN A 339 8.74 -21.57 -8.81
C GLN A 339 9.30 -21.86 -10.22
N ALA A 340 8.99 -23.03 -10.74
CA ALA A 340 9.55 -23.57 -12.00
C ALA A 340 9.36 -22.63 -13.20
N PHE A 341 8.30 -21.80 -13.20
CA PHE A 341 8.06 -20.82 -14.25
C PHE A 341 9.10 -19.68 -14.26
N ILE A 342 9.70 -19.34 -13.10
CA ILE A 342 10.79 -18.37 -13.00
C ILE A 342 12.09 -19.03 -13.41
N ALA A 343 12.35 -20.25 -12.97
CA ALA A 343 13.53 -21.02 -13.32
C ALA A 343 13.72 -21.18 -14.84
N ARG A 344 12.61 -21.44 -15.56
CA ARG A 344 12.59 -21.53 -17.04
C ARG A 344 12.97 -20.24 -17.75
N ARG A 345 12.81 -19.07 -17.11
CA ARG A 345 13.14 -17.77 -17.71
C ARG A 345 14.59 -17.36 -17.43
N SER A 346 15.09 -17.60 -16.21
CA SER A 346 16.45 -17.27 -15.80
C SER A 346 16.77 -17.87 -14.44
N ARG A 347 17.92 -18.55 -14.31
CA ARG A 347 18.42 -19.09 -13.03
C ARG A 347 18.68 -17.98 -12.03
N LEU A 348 19.23 -16.83 -12.46
CA LEU A 348 19.49 -15.69 -11.59
C LEU A 348 18.18 -15.11 -11.02
N ARG A 349 17.14 -14.95 -11.84
CA ARG A 349 15.83 -14.49 -11.37
C ARG A 349 15.22 -15.49 -10.40
N TRP A 350 15.42 -16.77 -10.61
CA TRP A 350 14.94 -17.82 -9.74
C TRP A 350 15.60 -17.77 -8.36
N TRP A 351 16.94 -17.71 -8.29
CA TRP A 351 17.67 -17.59 -7.02
C TRP A 351 17.26 -16.33 -6.25
N MET A 352 17.24 -15.18 -6.92
CA MET A 352 16.76 -13.93 -6.34
C MET A 352 15.37 -14.10 -5.71
N HIS A 353 14.45 -14.76 -6.42
CA HIS A 353 13.08 -14.97 -5.95
C HIS A 353 12.98 -15.98 -4.82
N GLN A 354 13.78 -17.04 -4.85
CA GLN A 354 13.84 -18.04 -3.78
C GLN A 354 14.34 -17.42 -2.47
N LEU A 355 15.39 -16.63 -2.52
CA LEU A 355 15.92 -15.95 -1.35
C LEU A 355 14.89 -15.00 -0.73
N LEU A 356 14.24 -14.17 -1.55
CA LEU A 356 13.15 -13.30 -1.08
C LEU A 356 11.96 -14.09 -0.53
N PHE A 357 11.55 -15.15 -1.22
CA PHE A 357 10.40 -15.95 -0.83
C PHE A 357 10.62 -16.64 0.52
N TRP A 358 11.73 -17.38 0.67
CA TRP A 358 12.02 -18.10 1.91
C TRP A 358 12.35 -17.15 3.06
N GLY A 359 13.08 -16.06 2.80
CA GLY A 359 13.38 -15.05 3.80
C GLY A 359 12.10 -14.36 4.32
N CYS A 360 11.21 -13.92 3.45
CA CYS A 360 9.94 -13.32 3.88
C CYS A 360 9.00 -14.34 4.54
N LEU A 361 8.90 -15.56 4.00
CA LEU A 361 8.02 -16.59 4.54
C LEU A 361 8.45 -17.01 5.95
N SER A 362 9.74 -17.24 6.18
CA SER A 362 10.27 -17.57 7.50
C SER A 362 10.10 -16.41 8.49
N ALA A 363 10.35 -15.17 8.06
CA ALA A 363 10.13 -13.99 8.91
C ALA A 363 8.66 -13.88 9.36
N VAL A 364 7.70 -14.07 8.44
CA VAL A 364 6.26 -14.06 8.75
C VAL A 364 5.89 -15.20 9.67
N ALA A 365 6.39 -16.43 9.41
CA ALA A 365 6.10 -17.61 10.20
C ALA A 365 6.63 -17.52 11.65
N ILE A 366 7.72 -16.79 11.85
CA ILE A 366 8.27 -16.54 13.20
C ILE A 366 7.53 -15.38 13.86
N THR A 367 7.37 -14.26 13.16
CA THR A 367 6.92 -13.00 13.77
C THR A 367 5.44 -13.04 14.16
N PHE A 368 4.55 -13.55 13.31
CA PHE A 368 3.11 -13.47 13.58
C PHE A 368 2.68 -14.28 14.81
N PRO A 369 3.10 -15.55 15.01
CA PRO A 369 2.77 -16.26 16.22
C PRO A 369 3.30 -15.59 17.50
N LEU A 370 4.48 -14.98 17.43
CA LEU A 370 5.07 -14.23 18.56
C LEU A 370 4.29 -12.94 18.84
N VAL A 371 3.97 -12.16 17.81
CA VAL A 371 3.22 -10.90 17.96
C VAL A 371 1.83 -11.14 18.55
N PHE A 372 1.17 -12.23 18.17
CA PHE A 372 -0.16 -12.55 18.66
C PHE A 372 -0.16 -13.28 20.03
N GLY A 373 1.01 -13.56 20.60
CA GLY A 373 1.12 -14.32 21.83
C GLY A 373 0.73 -15.79 21.69
N TRP A 374 0.60 -16.30 20.44
CA TRP A 374 0.33 -17.73 20.17
C TRP A 374 1.53 -18.60 20.48
N VAL A 375 2.72 -18.07 20.27
CA VAL A 375 3.98 -18.66 20.71
C VAL A 375 4.68 -17.66 21.63
N HIS A 376 5.11 -18.13 22.79
CA HIS A 376 5.95 -17.35 23.69
C HIS A 376 6.90 -18.27 24.47
N PHE A 377 7.95 -17.66 25.02
CA PHE A 377 8.98 -18.37 25.79
C PHE A 377 9.01 -17.81 27.20
N GLN A 378 9.10 -18.70 28.19
CA GLN A 378 9.26 -18.32 29.60
C GLN A 378 10.38 -19.17 30.21
N SER A 379 11.08 -18.63 31.21
CA SER A 379 12.04 -19.42 31.98
C SER A 379 11.31 -20.52 32.76
N ALA A 380 11.90 -21.69 32.83
CA ALA A 380 11.33 -22.79 33.60
C ALA A 380 11.26 -22.41 35.10
N PRO A 381 10.20 -22.82 35.83
CA PRO A 381 10.10 -22.58 37.26
C PRO A 381 11.31 -23.16 37.99
N GLY A 382 12.07 -22.29 38.68
CA GLY A 382 13.27 -22.70 39.42
C GLY A 382 14.55 -22.86 38.60
N ASP A 383 14.49 -22.79 37.27
CA ASP A 383 15.66 -22.88 36.39
C ASP A 383 15.66 -21.74 35.33
N GLN A 384 16.46 -20.73 35.55
CA GLN A 384 16.60 -19.61 34.61
C GLN A 384 17.44 -19.97 33.36
N MET A 385 18.07 -21.14 33.34
CA MET A 385 18.91 -21.59 32.22
C MET A 385 18.14 -22.44 31.19
N THR A 386 16.84 -22.69 31.43
CA THR A 386 15.96 -23.45 30.55
C THR A 386 14.73 -22.62 30.17
N TYR A 387 14.47 -22.50 28.87
CA TYR A 387 13.23 -21.93 28.36
C TYR A 387 12.18 -23.02 28.12
N VAL A 388 10.94 -22.72 28.51
CA VAL A 388 9.75 -23.49 28.14
C VAL A 388 9.04 -22.76 26.99
N THR A 389 8.77 -23.49 25.92
CA THR A 389 7.99 -22.99 24.77
C THR A 389 6.51 -23.23 25.06
N TYR A 390 5.73 -22.19 24.91
CA TYR A 390 4.27 -22.25 25.00
C TYR A 390 3.65 -22.06 23.63
N LEU A 391 2.68 -22.90 23.27
CA LEU A 391 1.87 -22.78 22.08
C LEU A 391 0.40 -22.63 22.50
N PHE A 392 -0.22 -21.52 22.16
CA PHE A 392 -1.57 -21.14 22.61
C PHE A 392 -1.74 -21.23 24.14
N GLY A 393 -0.66 -20.90 24.86
CA GLY A 393 -0.60 -20.94 26.32
C GLY A 393 -0.44 -22.32 26.92
N PHE A 394 -0.22 -23.37 26.12
CA PHE A 394 0.11 -24.74 26.62
C PHE A 394 1.61 -24.99 26.49
N PRO A 395 2.28 -25.52 27.52
CA PRO A 395 3.68 -25.89 27.43
C PRO A 395 3.86 -27.04 26.44
N THR A 396 4.75 -26.88 25.46
CA THR A 396 4.96 -27.86 24.39
C THR A 396 6.35 -28.51 24.40
N GLY A 397 7.33 -27.81 24.97
CA GLY A 397 8.70 -28.32 25.06
C GLY A 397 9.58 -27.37 25.85
N SER A 398 10.79 -27.83 26.21
CA SER A 398 11.79 -27.03 26.89
C SER A 398 13.16 -27.22 26.23
N PHE A 399 14.00 -26.22 26.31
CA PHE A 399 15.37 -26.29 25.81
C PHE A 399 16.31 -25.36 26.63
N PRO A 400 17.57 -25.77 26.86
CA PRO A 400 18.54 -24.97 27.57
C PRO A 400 18.97 -23.74 26.75
N ILE A 401 19.22 -22.60 27.43
CA ILE A 401 19.55 -21.32 26.80
C ILE A 401 20.86 -21.36 26.00
N ARG A 402 21.87 -22.13 26.46
CA ARG A 402 23.19 -22.18 25.83
C ARG A 402 23.37 -23.36 24.89
N THR A 403 22.39 -23.64 24.05
CA THR A 403 22.44 -24.72 23.06
C THR A 403 22.36 -24.18 21.64
N VAL A 404 22.76 -25.00 20.67
CA VAL A 404 22.59 -24.69 19.24
C VAL A 404 21.11 -24.47 18.91
N VAL A 405 20.22 -25.20 19.56
CA VAL A 405 18.77 -25.08 19.36
C VAL A 405 18.28 -23.69 19.76
N SER A 406 18.66 -23.20 20.95
CA SER A 406 18.28 -21.86 21.40
C SER A 406 18.87 -20.79 20.47
N TRP A 407 20.11 -20.96 20.04
CA TRP A 407 20.76 -20.02 19.15
C TRP A 407 20.04 -19.94 17.80
N VAL A 408 19.67 -21.07 17.18
CA VAL A 408 18.93 -21.10 15.92
C VAL A 408 17.54 -20.47 16.07
N ILE A 409 16.81 -20.77 17.17
CA ILE A 409 15.48 -20.22 17.42
C ILE A 409 15.53 -18.69 17.55
N PHE A 410 16.45 -18.16 18.36
CA PHE A 410 16.52 -16.71 18.62
C PHE A 410 17.21 -15.91 17.50
N HIS A 411 17.95 -16.55 16.59
CA HIS A 411 18.53 -15.90 15.41
C HIS A 411 17.76 -16.20 14.10
N GLY A 412 16.60 -16.83 14.19
CA GLY A 412 15.79 -17.18 13.02
C GLY A 412 15.41 -15.98 12.16
N LEU A 413 15.14 -14.82 12.77
CA LEU A 413 14.89 -13.56 12.06
C LEU A 413 16.15 -12.97 11.40
N ASP A 414 17.33 -13.16 12.00
CA ASP A 414 18.60 -12.72 11.41
C ASP A 414 18.91 -13.53 10.14
N PHE A 415 18.68 -14.85 10.16
CA PHE A 415 18.78 -15.68 8.95
C PHE A 415 17.77 -15.26 7.87
N SER A 416 16.53 -14.98 8.29
CA SER A 416 15.50 -14.48 7.37
C SER A 416 15.92 -13.16 6.72
N ALA A 417 16.46 -12.23 7.50
CA ALA A 417 16.96 -10.94 7.01
C ALA A 417 18.15 -11.12 6.05
N ALA A 418 19.08 -12.03 6.34
CA ALA A 418 20.22 -12.33 5.46
C ALA A 418 19.75 -12.86 4.09
N LEU A 419 18.75 -13.76 4.07
CA LEU A 419 18.17 -14.26 2.82
C LEU A 419 17.50 -13.12 2.02
N VAL A 420 16.72 -12.28 2.68
CA VAL A 420 16.04 -11.12 2.04
C VAL A 420 17.08 -10.16 1.46
N LEU A 421 18.10 -9.80 2.20
CA LEU A 421 19.15 -8.89 1.75
C LEU A 421 19.95 -9.47 0.57
N GLY A 422 20.26 -10.77 0.60
CA GLY A 422 20.86 -11.47 -0.54
C GLY A 422 19.98 -11.42 -1.80
N GLY A 423 18.69 -11.64 -1.63
CA GLY A 423 17.72 -11.53 -2.72
C GLY A 423 17.60 -10.10 -3.28
N ILE A 424 17.61 -9.07 -2.42
CA ILE A 424 17.62 -7.65 -2.81
C ILE A 424 18.90 -7.29 -3.56
N ALA A 425 20.07 -7.72 -3.04
CA ALA A 425 21.35 -7.46 -3.69
C ALA A 425 21.38 -8.02 -5.13
N LEU A 426 20.92 -9.25 -5.33
CA LEU A 426 20.80 -9.84 -6.67
C LEU A 426 19.78 -9.09 -7.54
N ALA A 427 18.69 -8.61 -6.97
CA ALA A 427 17.67 -7.83 -7.68
C ALA A 427 18.24 -6.49 -8.18
N LEU A 428 18.94 -5.77 -7.32
CA LEU A 428 19.57 -4.48 -7.66
C LEU A 428 20.71 -4.67 -8.66
N TRP A 429 21.60 -5.64 -8.42
CA TRP A 429 22.69 -5.96 -9.34
C TRP A 429 22.20 -6.26 -10.76
N ARG A 430 21.15 -7.06 -10.91
CA ARG A 430 20.52 -7.33 -12.20
C ARG A 430 19.98 -6.07 -12.86
N ARG A 431 19.30 -5.22 -12.10
CA ARG A 431 18.69 -3.98 -12.61
C ARG A 431 19.71 -2.97 -13.08
N LEU A 432 20.82 -2.84 -12.35
CA LEU A 432 21.90 -1.93 -12.73
C LEU A 432 22.60 -2.37 -14.03
N ARG A 433 22.61 -3.67 -14.35
CA ARG A 433 23.19 -4.20 -15.59
C ARG A 433 22.24 -4.11 -16.80
N ASP A 434 20.93 -4.19 -16.58
CA ASP A 434 19.93 -4.18 -17.64
C ASP A 434 19.37 -2.76 -17.85
N ARG A 435 20.01 -1.99 -18.72
CA ARG A 435 19.63 -0.61 -19.03
C ARG A 435 18.23 -0.51 -19.64
N GLY A 436 17.76 -1.52 -20.39
CA GLY A 436 16.43 -1.58 -20.96
C GLY A 436 15.34 -1.77 -19.90
N ALA A 437 15.64 -2.51 -18.84
CA ALA A 437 14.72 -2.72 -17.73
C ALA A 437 14.49 -1.44 -16.91
N LEU A 438 15.49 -0.57 -16.78
CA LEU A 438 15.38 0.67 -15.99
C LEU A 438 14.37 1.67 -16.58
N SER A 439 14.24 1.72 -17.91
CA SER A 439 13.34 2.67 -18.59
C SER A 439 11.84 2.36 -18.43
N VAL A 440 11.49 1.12 -18.01
CA VAL A 440 10.11 0.62 -17.92
C VAL A 440 9.68 0.39 -16.47
N GLN A 441 10.53 0.69 -15.49
CA GLN A 441 10.26 0.42 -14.07
C GLN A 441 9.55 1.60 -13.41
N ASP A 442 8.49 1.26 -12.67
CA ASP A 442 7.78 2.19 -11.81
C ASP A 442 8.40 2.19 -10.40
N PHE A 443 8.67 3.37 -9.85
CA PHE A 443 9.25 3.49 -8.51
C PHE A 443 8.36 2.85 -7.45
N SER A 444 7.06 3.13 -7.49
CA SER A 444 6.09 2.68 -6.48
C SER A 444 5.92 1.16 -6.50
N MET A 445 5.96 0.55 -7.69
CA MET A 445 5.71 -0.88 -7.86
C MET A 445 6.99 -1.72 -7.87
N ASP A 446 8.13 -1.17 -8.30
CA ASP A 446 9.34 -1.97 -8.49
C ASP A 446 10.45 -1.70 -7.48
N PHE A 447 10.63 -0.45 -7.03
CA PHE A 447 11.69 -0.09 -6.09
C PHE A 447 11.19 0.00 -4.64
N LEU A 448 10.06 0.64 -4.40
CA LEU A 448 9.52 0.84 -3.06
C LEU A 448 9.38 -0.46 -2.25
N PRO A 449 8.87 -1.59 -2.81
CA PRO A 449 8.83 -2.86 -2.09
C PRO A 449 10.21 -3.36 -1.66
N LEU A 450 11.23 -3.20 -2.50
CA LEU A 450 12.59 -3.62 -2.16
C LEU A 450 13.21 -2.72 -1.09
N ILE A 451 12.95 -1.41 -1.15
CA ILE A 451 13.40 -0.45 -0.14
C ILE A 451 12.74 -0.77 1.22
N MET A 452 11.45 -1.10 1.23
CA MET A 452 10.76 -1.48 2.47
C MET A 452 11.33 -2.77 3.07
N LEU A 453 11.53 -3.83 2.26
CA LEU A 453 12.15 -5.06 2.72
C LEU A 453 13.59 -4.84 3.21
N PHE A 454 14.35 -4.01 2.52
CA PHE A 454 15.70 -3.62 2.93
C PHE A 454 15.68 -2.92 4.29
N ALA A 455 14.81 -1.92 4.45
CA ALA A 455 14.69 -1.16 5.69
C ALA A 455 14.30 -2.06 6.88
N ILE A 456 13.33 -2.95 6.71
CA ILE A 456 12.93 -3.92 7.74
C ILE A 456 14.11 -4.82 8.12
N SER A 457 14.79 -5.39 7.13
CA SER A 457 15.89 -6.32 7.37
C SER A 457 17.07 -5.65 8.06
N VAL A 458 17.47 -4.46 7.59
CA VAL A 458 18.61 -3.73 8.18
C VAL A 458 18.29 -3.23 9.58
N THR A 459 17.10 -2.69 9.81
CA THR A 459 16.72 -2.21 11.16
C THR A 459 16.56 -3.37 12.15
N GLY A 460 16.08 -4.55 11.70
CA GLY A 460 16.04 -5.76 12.51
C GLY A 460 17.44 -6.24 12.89
N LEU A 461 18.36 -6.38 11.93
CA LEU A 461 19.76 -6.74 12.20
C LEU A 461 20.46 -5.71 13.07
N ALA A 462 20.12 -4.41 12.94
CA ALA A 462 20.68 -3.37 13.80
C ALA A 462 20.23 -3.52 15.26
N LEU A 463 19.01 -4.01 15.53
CA LEU A 463 18.57 -4.36 16.89
C LEU A 463 19.40 -5.51 17.47
N THR A 464 19.64 -6.57 16.70
CA THR A 464 20.51 -7.68 17.11
C THR A 464 21.95 -7.19 17.35
N ALA A 465 22.49 -6.36 16.46
CA ALA A 465 23.81 -5.75 16.62
C ALA A 465 23.91 -4.86 17.87
N SER A 466 22.88 -4.05 18.13
CA SER A 466 22.80 -3.22 19.33
C SER A 466 22.87 -4.07 20.62
N THR A 467 22.12 -5.17 20.64
CA THR A 467 22.06 -6.06 21.81
C THR A 467 23.36 -6.82 22.01
N LEU A 468 23.93 -7.43 20.96
CA LEU A 468 25.07 -8.34 21.05
C LEU A 468 26.42 -7.59 21.16
N TRP A 469 26.59 -6.49 20.43
CA TRP A 469 27.90 -5.85 20.28
C TRP A 469 27.98 -4.45 20.87
N LEU A 470 26.85 -3.72 20.94
CA LEU A 470 26.81 -2.32 21.39
C LEU A 470 26.21 -2.15 22.80
N ARG A 471 26.07 -3.23 23.57
CA ARG A 471 25.52 -3.22 24.94
C ARG A 471 24.18 -2.49 25.06
N GLY A 472 23.29 -2.62 24.06
CA GLY A 472 22.00 -1.96 24.02
C GLY A 472 22.02 -0.48 23.61
N ALA A 473 23.17 0.05 23.14
CA ALA A 473 23.24 1.42 22.65
C ALA A 473 22.25 1.63 21.49
N PHE A 474 21.50 2.75 21.53
CA PHE A 474 20.48 3.11 20.56
C PHE A 474 19.28 2.14 20.44
N TYR A 475 19.15 1.13 21.31
CA TYR A 475 18.09 0.11 21.21
C TYR A 475 16.69 0.72 21.13
N GLY A 476 16.34 1.69 21.97
CA GLY A 476 15.04 2.36 21.93
C GLY A 476 14.77 3.11 20.61
N PHE A 477 15.77 3.77 20.04
CA PHE A 477 15.64 4.41 18.73
C PHE A 477 15.48 3.37 17.60
N LEU A 478 16.30 2.34 17.62
CA LEU A 478 16.24 1.28 16.60
C LEU A 478 14.94 0.49 16.66
N SER A 479 14.38 0.22 17.83
CA SER A 479 13.10 -0.46 17.99
C SER A 479 11.94 0.35 17.42
N ILE A 480 11.92 1.67 17.66
CA ILE A 480 10.92 2.58 17.07
C ILE A 480 11.09 2.62 15.54
N LEU A 481 12.31 2.76 15.06
CA LEU A 481 12.60 2.79 13.62
C LEU A 481 12.18 1.48 12.94
N HIS A 482 12.50 0.34 13.54
CA HIS A 482 12.07 -0.97 13.05
C HIS A 482 10.54 -1.09 13.05
N ALA A 483 9.88 -0.66 14.12
CA ALA A 483 8.42 -0.62 14.18
C ALA A 483 7.81 0.18 13.02
N ILE A 484 8.32 1.38 12.76
CA ILE A 484 7.85 2.23 11.66
C ILE A 484 8.01 1.52 10.32
N THR A 485 9.16 0.87 10.07
CA THR A 485 9.40 0.18 8.79
C THR A 485 8.46 -1.01 8.59
N VAL A 486 8.23 -1.81 9.63
CA VAL A 486 7.33 -2.97 9.57
C VAL A 486 5.88 -2.53 9.40
N ILE A 487 5.41 -1.57 10.22
CA ILE A 487 4.05 -1.03 10.13
C ILE A 487 3.80 -0.42 8.75
N GLY A 488 4.74 0.38 8.24
CA GLY A 488 4.66 0.95 6.89
C GLY A 488 4.51 -0.12 5.81
N ALA A 489 5.26 -1.21 5.90
CA ALA A 489 5.15 -2.32 4.96
C ALA A 489 3.82 -3.09 5.08
N LEU A 490 3.31 -3.29 6.29
CA LEU A 490 2.00 -3.90 6.51
C LEU A 490 0.86 -3.04 5.95
N LEU A 491 0.91 -1.73 6.14
CA LEU A 491 -0.07 -0.80 5.57
C LEU A 491 0.00 -0.75 4.03
N TYR A 492 1.20 -0.85 3.46
CA TYR A 492 1.41 -0.88 2.00
C TYR A 492 0.97 -2.22 1.37
N LEU A 493 1.01 -3.31 2.11
CA LEU A 493 0.85 -4.69 1.61
C LEU A 493 -0.44 -4.92 0.80
N PRO A 494 -1.64 -4.42 1.18
CA PRO A 494 -2.86 -4.60 0.39
C PRO A 494 -2.88 -3.80 -0.91
N PHE A 495 -2.15 -2.67 -1.00
CA PHE A 495 -2.25 -1.70 -2.10
C PHE A 495 -1.10 -1.79 -3.09
N GLY A 496 0.03 -2.35 -2.67
CA GLY A 496 1.25 -2.37 -3.45
C GLY A 496 1.51 -3.69 -4.16
N LYS A 497 2.71 -3.80 -4.71
CA LYS A 497 3.16 -5.02 -5.41
C LYS A 497 3.14 -6.27 -4.52
N PHE A 498 3.24 -6.13 -3.20
CA PHE A 498 3.17 -7.28 -2.28
C PHE A 498 1.84 -8.03 -2.37
N PHE A 499 0.76 -7.41 -2.79
CA PHE A 499 -0.52 -8.09 -2.99
C PHE A 499 -0.43 -9.28 -3.96
N HIS A 500 0.55 -9.28 -4.88
CA HIS A 500 0.77 -10.41 -5.80
C HIS A 500 1.06 -11.73 -5.07
N ILE A 501 1.56 -11.69 -3.83
CA ILE A 501 1.83 -12.88 -3.01
C ILE A 501 0.54 -13.67 -2.81
N PHE A 502 -0.57 -12.98 -2.58
CA PHE A 502 -1.90 -13.58 -2.39
C PHE A 502 -2.59 -13.96 -3.71
N GLN A 503 -2.23 -13.30 -4.83
CA GLN A 503 -2.75 -13.64 -6.15
C GLN A 503 -2.07 -14.87 -6.78
N ARG A 504 -0.80 -15.12 -6.45
CA ARG A 504 -0.01 -16.22 -7.02
C ARG A 504 -0.62 -17.60 -6.82
N PRO A 505 -1.15 -17.98 -5.65
CA PRO A 505 -1.83 -19.27 -5.48
C PRO A 505 -3.00 -19.49 -6.44
N ALA A 506 -3.73 -18.44 -6.81
CA ALA A 506 -4.82 -18.55 -7.78
C ALA A 506 -4.35 -18.95 -9.20
N GLN A 507 -3.08 -18.75 -9.55
CA GLN A 507 -2.51 -19.23 -10.82
C GLN A 507 -2.49 -20.76 -10.93
N LEU A 508 -2.58 -21.48 -9.79
CA LEU A 508 -2.75 -22.92 -9.79
C LEU A 508 -4.03 -23.33 -10.52
N GLY A 509 -5.14 -22.60 -10.27
CA GLY A 509 -6.41 -22.82 -10.97
C GLY A 509 -6.29 -22.62 -12.49
N VAL A 510 -5.53 -21.60 -12.92
CA VAL A 510 -5.27 -21.36 -14.35
C VAL A 510 -4.51 -22.53 -14.98
N LYS A 511 -3.53 -23.12 -14.27
CA LYS A 511 -2.79 -24.29 -14.75
C LYS A 511 -3.65 -25.54 -14.85
N LEU A 512 -4.51 -25.77 -13.87
CA LEU A 512 -5.48 -26.86 -13.91
C LEU A 512 -6.44 -26.69 -15.09
N TYR A 513 -6.92 -25.46 -15.31
CA TYR A 513 -7.78 -25.12 -16.44
C TYR A 513 -7.09 -25.37 -17.78
N GLN A 514 -5.84 -24.96 -17.95
CA GLN A 514 -5.05 -25.22 -19.15
C GLN A 514 -4.88 -26.72 -19.41
N SER A 515 -4.47 -27.48 -18.39
CA SER A 515 -4.27 -28.93 -18.51
C SER A 515 -5.57 -29.68 -18.81
N ALA A 516 -6.71 -29.20 -18.28
CA ALA A 516 -8.02 -29.76 -18.62
C ALA A 516 -8.40 -29.43 -20.06
N GLY A 517 -8.11 -28.20 -20.52
CA GLY A 517 -8.36 -27.79 -21.90
C GLY A 517 -7.54 -28.55 -22.93
N GLU A 518 -6.32 -28.99 -22.60
CA GLU A 518 -5.50 -29.86 -23.49
C GLU A 518 -6.09 -31.26 -23.67
N ARG A 519 -6.86 -31.77 -22.69
CA ARG A 519 -7.54 -33.08 -22.72
C ARG A 519 -8.95 -33.02 -23.28
N ASP A 520 -9.48 -31.81 -23.50
CA ASP A 520 -10.84 -31.59 -23.99
C ASP A 520 -10.98 -31.99 -25.46
N PRO A 521 -12.13 -32.52 -25.90
CA PRO A 521 -12.36 -32.96 -27.30
C PRO A 521 -12.16 -31.85 -28.35
N GLY A 522 -12.13 -30.60 -27.93
CA GLY A 522 -11.90 -29.45 -28.81
C GLY A 522 -13.16 -28.94 -29.50
N ALA A 523 -13.19 -27.62 -29.74
CA ALA A 523 -14.23 -26.93 -30.48
C ALA A 523 -13.92 -26.93 -31.98
N SER A 524 -14.87 -27.33 -32.79
CA SER A 524 -14.81 -27.26 -34.26
C SER A 524 -15.33 -25.90 -34.74
N CYS A 525 -14.67 -25.33 -35.75
CA CYS A 525 -15.08 -24.07 -36.35
C CYS A 525 -16.43 -24.22 -37.03
N ALA A 526 -17.39 -23.37 -36.73
CA ALA A 526 -18.72 -23.39 -37.34
C ALA A 526 -18.72 -23.11 -38.84
N ARG A 527 -17.62 -22.57 -39.42
CA ARG A 527 -17.50 -22.28 -40.86
C ARG A 527 -16.73 -23.34 -41.64
N CYS A 528 -15.59 -23.80 -41.12
CA CYS A 528 -14.70 -24.72 -41.89
C CYS A 528 -14.52 -26.09 -41.22
N GLY A 529 -15.13 -26.36 -40.06
CA GLY A 529 -15.02 -27.64 -39.36
C GLY A 529 -13.69 -27.88 -38.64
N GLN A 530 -12.67 -27.07 -38.86
CA GLN A 530 -11.34 -27.25 -38.26
C GLN A 530 -11.40 -27.12 -36.74
N ARG A 531 -10.78 -28.02 -35.98
CA ARG A 531 -10.57 -27.89 -34.55
C ARG A 531 -9.55 -26.79 -34.26
N PHE A 532 -9.81 -25.90 -33.28
CA PHE A 532 -8.95 -24.73 -33.05
C PHE A 532 -8.79 -24.34 -31.60
N ALA A 533 -9.64 -24.76 -30.68
CA ALA A 533 -9.58 -24.43 -29.27
C ALA A 533 -10.25 -25.52 -28.41
N SER A 534 -10.09 -25.48 -27.11
CA SER A 534 -10.86 -26.30 -26.17
C SER A 534 -12.34 -25.90 -26.19
N LEU A 535 -13.25 -26.85 -26.19
CA LEU A 535 -14.70 -26.61 -26.12
C LEU A 535 -15.07 -25.90 -24.81
N MET A 536 -14.46 -26.33 -23.71
CA MET A 536 -14.62 -25.70 -22.40
C MET A 536 -14.26 -24.20 -22.44
N GLN A 537 -13.16 -23.86 -23.11
CA GLN A 537 -12.72 -22.47 -23.25
C GLN A 537 -13.71 -21.62 -24.05
N ILE A 538 -14.25 -22.16 -25.15
CA ILE A 538 -15.24 -21.44 -25.96
C ILE A 538 -16.52 -21.21 -25.19
N GLN A 539 -17.02 -22.21 -24.46
CA GLN A 539 -18.21 -22.11 -23.62
C GLN A 539 -18.03 -21.06 -22.51
N ASP A 540 -16.84 -21.02 -21.86
CA ASP A 540 -16.55 -20.06 -20.83
C ASP A 540 -16.44 -18.63 -21.38
N LEU A 541 -15.87 -18.44 -22.57
CA LEU A 541 -15.85 -17.15 -23.26
C LEU A 541 -17.26 -16.68 -23.64
N GLU A 542 -18.12 -17.56 -24.17
CA GLU A 542 -19.51 -17.25 -24.49
C GLU A 542 -20.31 -16.80 -23.28
N ARG A 543 -19.99 -17.31 -22.08
CA ARG A 543 -20.61 -16.89 -20.81
C ARG A 543 -20.06 -15.58 -20.26
N VAL A 544 -18.73 -15.41 -20.29
CA VAL A 544 -18.06 -14.29 -19.60
C VAL A 544 -18.12 -12.98 -20.40
N LEU A 545 -18.04 -13.05 -21.73
CA LEU A 545 -17.98 -11.83 -22.56
C LEU A 545 -19.23 -10.95 -22.48
N PRO A 546 -20.46 -11.49 -22.47
CA PRO A 546 -21.66 -10.68 -22.25
C PRO A 546 -21.68 -10.00 -20.88
N GLU A 547 -21.19 -10.68 -19.81
CA GLU A 547 -21.09 -10.09 -18.46
C GLU A 547 -20.10 -8.90 -18.41
N LEU A 548 -19.14 -8.85 -19.35
CA LEU A 548 -18.21 -7.73 -19.52
C LEU A 548 -18.74 -6.62 -20.45
N GLY A 549 -19.96 -6.80 -20.99
CA GLY A 549 -20.58 -5.85 -21.92
C GLY A 549 -20.18 -6.02 -23.39
N PHE A 550 -19.49 -7.12 -23.73
CA PHE A 550 -19.13 -7.41 -25.11
C PHE A 550 -20.19 -8.28 -25.78
N ASP A 551 -20.89 -7.76 -26.77
CA ASP A 551 -21.79 -8.53 -27.61
C ASP A 551 -21.05 -8.97 -28.88
N TYR A 552 -20.73 -10.27 -28.96
CA TYR A 552 -20.08 -10.91 -30.10
C TYR A 552 -21.01 -11.89 -30.83
N ARG A 553 -22.32 -11.67 -30.80
CA ARG A 553 -23.28 -12.44 -31.58
C ARG A 553 -23.12 -12.07 -33.05
N ILE A 554 -23.12 -13.08 -33.89
CA ILE A 554 -23.06 -12.93 -35.34
C ILE A 554 -24.19 -13.70 -35.98
N GLY A 555 -24.68 -13.26 -37.14
CA GLY A 555 -25.68 -13.99 -37.90
C GLY A 555 -25.16 -15.32 -38.43
N GLY A 556 -26.09 -16.25 -38.75
CA GLY A 556 -25.77 -17.53 -39.32
C GLY A 556 -25.47 -18.65 -38.33
N PRO A 557 -25.01 -19.82 -38.79
CA PRO A 557 -24.90 -21.05 -37.98
C PRO A 557 -23.84 -20.97 -36.86
N ALA A 558 -22.93 -20.00 -36.91
CA ALA A 558 -21.91 -19.82 -35.89
C ALA A 558 -22.49 -19.25 -34.58
N GLY A 559 -23.54 -18.44 -34.64
CA GLY A 559 -24.17 -17.80 -33.48
C GLY A 559 -23.28 -16.79 -32.75
N THR A 560 -22.02 -17.13 -32.49
CA THR A 560 -21.05 -16.26 -31.82
C THR A 560 -19.69 -16.24 -32.52
N TRP A 561 -19.00 -15.09 -32.43
CA TRP A 561 -17.65 -14.89 -32.97
C TRP A 561 -16.63 -15.90 -32.40
N GLN A 562 -16.85 -16.38 -31.19
CA GLN A 562 -15.98 -17.32 -30.49
C GLN A 562 -15.94 -18.70 -31.17
N ARG A 563 -16.98 -19.08 -31.87
CA ARG A 563 -17.07 -20.38 -32.61
C ARG A 563 -16.37 -20.40 -33.95
N LEU A 564 -15.74 -19.31 -34.35
CA LEU A 564 -14.93 -19.24 -35.57
C LEU A 564 -13.44 -19.44 -35.25
N CYS A 565 -12.72 -20.20 -36.05
CA CYS A 565 -11.27 -20.34 -35.97
C CYS A 565 -10.56 -19.02 -36.39
N PRO A 566 -9.30 -18.79 -36.01
CA PRO A 566 -8.58 -17.56 -36.34
C PRO A 566 -8.52 -17.21 -37.83
N PRO A 567 -8.29 -18.15 -38.77
CA PRO A 567 -8.39 -17.87 -40.20
C PRO A 567 -9.78 -17.39 -40.63
N CYS A 568 -10.85 -18.07 -40.20
CA CYS A 568 -12.22 -17.71 -40.56
C CYS A 568 -12.64 -16.36 -39.97
N LYS A 569 -12.14 -16.00 -38.77
CA LYS A 569 -12.31 -14.66 -38.17
C LYS A 569 -11.69 -13.59 -39.06
N ARG A 570 -10.44 -13.77 -39.50
CA ARG A 570 -9.77 -12.82 -40.41
C ARG A 570 -10.53 -12.63 -41.71
N THR A 571 -10.96 -13.72 -42.34
CA THR A 571 -11.76 -13.66 -43.56
C THR A 571 -13.09 -12.93 -43.35
N ALA A 572 -13.80 -13.22 -42.25
CA ALA A 572 -15.07 -12.56 -41.95
C ALA A 572 -14.88 -11.05 -41.71
N LEU A 573 -13.81 -10.65 -41.03
CA LEU A 573 -13.46 -9.24 -40.79
C LEU A 573 -13.14 -8.53 -42.12
N ALA A 574 -12.29 -9.12 -42.97
CA ALA A 574 -11.95 -8.56 -44.27
C ALA A 574 -13.19 -8.39 -45.17
N SER A 575 -14.07 -9.40 -45.19
CA SER A 575 -15.33 -9.31 -45.95
C SER A 575 -16.27 -8.22 -45.41
N ALA A 576 -16.30 -8.00 -44.09
CA ALA A 576 -17.09 -6.91 -43.49
C ALA A 576 -16.53 -5.54 -43.86
N GLN A 577 -15.20 -5.38 -43.82
CA GLN A 577 -14.52 -4.14 -44.21
C GLN A 577 -14.76 -3.80 -45.68
N LEU A 578 -14.68 -4.77 -46.57
CA LEU A 578 -14.98 -4.56 -48.01
C LEU A 578 -16.42 -4.07 -48.22
N ARG A 579 -17.40 -4.68 -47.56
CA ARG A 579 -18.81 -4.25 -47.68
C ARG A 579 -19.02 -2.81 -47.17
N LEU A 580 -18.35 -2.44 -46.08
CA LEU A 580 -18.42 -1.05 -45.55
C LEU A 580 -17.80 -0.05 -46.56
N GLN A 581 -16.70 -0.41 -47.22
CA GLN A 581 -16.08 0.45 -48.25
C GLN A 581 -16.97 0.59 -49.49
N GLU A 582 -17.66 -0.47 -49.90
CA GLU A 582 -18.63 -0.42 -50.97
C GLU A 582 -19.83 0.47 -50.65
N GLN A 583 -20.36 0.41 -49.41
CA GLN A 583 -21.46 1.26 -48.93
C GLN A 583 -21.07 2.73 -48.79
N THR A 584 -19.79 3.04 -48.55
CA THR A 584 -19.31 4.43 -48.48
C THR A 584 -18.92 5.04 -49.83
N ARG A 585 -18.87 4.23 -50.92
CA ARG A 585 -18.57 4.65 -52.27
C ARG A 585 -19.80 4.82 -53.18
N GLY A 586 -20.95 4.31 -52.76
CA GLY A 586 -22.26 4.54 -53.41
C GLY A 586 -23.05 5.58 -52.62
#